data_e08e088cf36f45e5eebe94e3ce80be11
#
_entry.id   e08e088cf36f45e5eebe94e3ce80be11
#
_cell.length_a   1.000
_cell.length_b   1.000
_cell.length_c   1.000
_cell.angle_alpha   90.00
_cell.angle_beta   90.00
_cell.angle_gamma   90.00
#
_symmetry.space_group_name_H-M   'P 1'
#
loop_
_entity.id
_entity.type
_entity.pdbx_description
1 polymer ?
#
loop_
_entity_poly.entity_id
_entity_poly.type
_entity_poly.pdbx_seq_one_letter_code
_entity_poly.pdbx_strand_id
1 'polypeptide(L)'
;MKRTKRIRALCAELAPCVTFADVGCDHGYCTQYMLEGNLCRSAVVSDISAGSLSKAETLLSAYIAGGRVTPVCCAGLDKIPQDTEQVLIAGMGGEEIMTILREGFLPPALVLQPMRHTPKVRAFLLERGYAIVRDFTFRDGKFYDVLRAEFPWYRGAQPRGYTERDLEFGYDNLRSPSPDFLELLQEEMRKCRARLAAAQTSVPAVEARLNRITEVYDDLTRSV
;
A
#
# COMPACT_ATOMS: atom_id res chain seq x y z
N MET A 1 14.15 -17.97 4.71
CA MET A 1 14.80 -16.77 4.12
C MET A 1 14.38 -15.54 4.91
N LYS A 2 15.28 -14.57 5.12
CA LYS A 2 14.97 -13.38 5.95
C LYS A 2 14.16 -12.37 5.11
N ARG A 3 12.88 -12.15 5.43
CA ARG A 3 12.02 -11.15 4.76
C ARG A 3 12.58 -9.74 5.00
N THR A 4 12.58 -8.86 3.98
CA THR A 4 12.96 -7.44 4.11
C THR A 4 12.02 -6.69 5.06
N LYS A 5 12.41 -5.48 5.52
CA LYS A 5 11.52 -4.63 6.34
C LYS A 5 10.22 -4.33 5.58
N ARG A 6 10.30 -4.08 4.25
CA ARG A 6 9.13 -3.85 3.38
C ARG A 6 8.18 -5.05 3.39
N ILE A 7 8.66 -6.26 3.14
CA ILE A 7 7.80 -7.46 3.14
C ILE A 7 7.19 -7.70 4.52
N ARG A 8 7.94 -7.50 5.60
CA ARG A 8 7.40 -7.62 6.96
C ARG A 8 6.30 -6.60 7.25
N ALA A 9 6.45 -5.34 6.80
CA ALA A 9 5.43 -4.31 6.97
C ALA A 9 4.15 -4.67 6.23
N LEU A 10 4.25 -5.15 4.97
CA LEU A 10 3.09 -5.63 4.22
C LEU A 10 2.42 -6.83 4.92
N CYS A 11 3.20 -7.83 5.34
CA CYS A 11 2.68 -9.00 6.04
C CYS A 11 1.95 -8.65 7.34
N ALA A 12 2.40 -7.62 8.06
CA ALA A 12 1.76 -7.18 9.30
C ALA A 12 0.37 -6.58 9.09
N GLU A 13 0.07 -6.09 7.89
CA GLU A 13 -1.25 -5.53 7.54
C GLU A 13 -2.20 -6.57 6.91
N LEU A 14 -1.71 -7.76 6.56
CA LEU A 14 -2.54 -8.85 6.07
C LEU A 14 -3.31 -9.48 7.23
N ALA A 15 -4.61 -9.62 7.07
CA ALA A 15 -5.50 -10.18 8.09
C ALA A 15 -6.03 -11.56 7.66
N PRO A 16 -6.47 -12.43 8.59
CA PRO A 16 -7.06 -13.71 8.26
C PRO A 16 -8.26 -13.57 7.29
N CYS A 17 -8.32 -14.44 6.26
CA CYS A 17 -9.39 -14.47 5.26
C CYS A 17 -9.56 -15.89 4.70
N VAL A 18 -10.66 -16.16 3.99
CA VAL A 18 -10.81 -17.44 3.31
C VAL A 18 -10.02 -17.46 2.01
N THR A 19 -10.15 -16.41 1.21
CA THR A 19 -9.53 -16.28 -0.11
C THR A 19 -8.64 -15.03 -0.18
N PHE A 20 -7.44 -15.20 -0.68
CA PHE A 20 -6.41 -14.14 -0.80
C PHE A 20 -5.90 -14.04 -2.22
N ALA A 21 -5.62 -12.83 -2.69
CA ALA A 21 -4.89 -12.62 -3.94
C ALA A 21 -3.69 -11.69 -3.76
N ASP A 22 -2.56 -12.08 -4.34
CA ASP A 22 -1.29 -11.32 -4.38
C ASP A 22 -1.06 -10.89 -5.84
N VAL A 23 -1.38 -9.64 -6.15
CA VAL A 23 -1.37 -9.09 -7.52
C VAL A 23 -0.06 -8.35 -7.78
N GLY A 24 0.68 -8.75 -8.80
CA GLY A 24 2.07 -8.34 -9.00
C GLY A 24 2.98 -8.97 -7.96
N CYS A 25 2.82 -10.28 -7.74
CA CYS A 25 3.36 -11.02 -6.61
C CYS A 25 4.90 -11.14 -6.60
N ASP A 26 5.57 -10.94 -7.74
CA ASP A 26 7.01 -11.17 -7.96
C ASP A 26 7.46 -12.52 -7.37
N HIS A 27 7.98 -12.54 -6.15
CA HIS A 27 8.45 -13.77 -5.48
C HIS A 27 7.38 -14.49 -4.64
N GLY A 28 6.21 -13.92 -4.38
CA GLY A 28 5.13 -14.53 -3.59
C GLY A 28 5.38 -14.63 -2.08
N TYR A 29 6.28 -13.80 -1.50
CA TYR A 29 6.60 -13.84 -0.07
C TYR A 29 5.44 -13.50 0.86
N CYS A 30 4.55 -12.61 0.44
CA CYS A 30 3.36 -12.28 1.21
C CYS A 30 2.35 -13.44 1.21
N THR A 31 2.20 -14.10 0.06
CA THR A 31 1.39 -15.32 -0.05
C THR A 31 1.95 -16.46 0.81
N GLN A 32 3.28 -16.67 0.77
CA GLN A 32 3.92 -17.65 1.65
C GLN A 32 3.62 -17.36 3.13
N TYR A 33 3.70 -16.09 3.55
CA TYR A 33 3.37 -15.69 4.92
C TYR A 33 1.93 -16.05 5.30
N MET A 34 0.96 -15.75 4.42
CA MET A 34 -0.44 -16.07 4.65
C MET A 34 -0.69 -17.57 4.83
N LEU A 35 -0.02 -18.38 4.04
CA LEU A 35 -0.16 -19.85 4.05
C LEU A 35 0.55 -20.49 5.24
N GLU A 36 1.78 -20.08 5.56
CA GLU A 36 2.55 -20.56 6.73
C GLU A 36 1.82 -20.25 8.04
N GLY A 37 1.22 -19.05 8.14
CA GLY A 37 0.44 -18.62 9.30
C GLY A 37 -0.98 -19.20 9.35
N ASN A 38 -1.41 -20.00 8.35
CA ASN A 38 -2.80 -20.43 8.17
C ASN A 38 -3.79 -19.25 8.18
N LEU A 39 -3.35 -18.08 7.68
CA LEU A 39 -4.15 -16.87 7.60
C LEU A 39 -5.10 -16.86 6.39
N CYS A 40 -4.89 -17.71 5.40
CA CYS A 40 -5.86 -17.96 4.33
C CYS A 40 -6.00 -19.45 4.03
N ARG A 41 -7.18 -19.83 3.53
CA ARG A 41 -7.45 -21.21 3.06
C ARG A 41 -6.83 -21.45 1.70
N SER A 42 -7.01 -20.50 0.78
CA SER A 42 -6.49 -20.55 -0.59
C SER A 42 -6.01 -19.17 -1.04
N ALA A 43 -5.08 -19.17 -2.00
CA ALA A 43 -4.56 -17.95 -2.57
C ALA A 43 -4.43 -18.04 -4.10
N VAL A 44 -4.59 -16.90 -4.76
CA VAL A 44 -4.18 -16.70 -6.15
C VAL A 44 -2.95 -15.79 -6.16
N VAL A 45 -1.92 -16.16 -6.89
CA VAL A 45 -0.76 -15.31 -7.14
C VAL A 45 -0.75 -14.92 -8.61
N SER A 46 -0.66 -13.64 -8.90
CA SER A 46 -0.67 -13.16 -10.28
C SER A 46 0.48 -12.18 -10.57
N ASP A 47 0.96 -12.24 -11.78
CA ASP A 47 1.89 -11.26 -12.34
C ASP A 47 1.67 -11.18 -13.85
N ILE A 48 1.90 -10.00 -14.45
CA ILE A 48 1.85 -9.83 -15.89
C ILE A 48 3.07 -10.47 -16.56
N SER A 49 4.18 -10.59 -15.84
CA SER A 49 5.43 -11.21 -16.27
C SER A 49 5.46 -12.69 -15.88
N ALA A 50 5.49 -13.58 -16.87
CA ALA A 50 5.67 -15.01 -16.64
C ALA A 50 6.99 -15.31 -15.88
N GLY A 51 8.05 -14.52 -16.10
CA GLY A 51 9.32 -14.65 -15.39
C GLY A 51 9.24 -14.29 -13.92
N SER A 52 8.43 -13.27 -13.55
CA SER A 52 8.15 -12.93 -12.15
C SER A 52 7.29 -14.02 -11.51
N LEU A 53 6.24 -14.45 -12.20
CA LEU A 53 5.33 -15.49 -11.71
C LEU A 53 6.07 -16.82 -11.44
N SER A 54 7.03 -17.22 -12.29
CA SER A 54 7.80 -18.46 -12.11
C SER A 54 8.63 -18.48 -10.81
N LYS A 55 9.05 -17.33 -10.30
CA LYS A 55 9.73 -17.23 -9.01
C LYS A 55 8.75 -17.56 -7.85
N ALA A 56 7.53 -17.02 -7.93
CA ALA A 56 6.47 -17.34 -6.97
C ALA A 56 6.05 -18.81 -7.05
N GLU A 57 5.92 -19.37 -8.25
CA GLU A 57 5.63 -20.80 -8.46
C GLU A 57 6.68 -21.69 -7.82
N THR A 58 7.96 -21.33 -7.95
CA THR A 58 9.08 -22.06 -7.32
C THR A 58 8.96 -22.01 -5.79
N LEU A 59 8.75 -20.82 -5.22
CA LEU A 59 8.64 -20.65 -3.76
C LEU A 59 7.41 -21.36 -3.18
N LEU A 60 6.30 -21.36 -3.91
CA LEU A 60 5.01 -21.85 -3.45
C LEU A 60 4.66 -23.25 -3.96
N SER A 61 5.62 -23.96 -4.56
CA SER A 61 5.41 -25.22 -5.28
C SER A 61 4.65 -26.28 -4.46
N ALA A 62 4.96 -26.43 -3.17
CA ALA A 62 4.26 -27.38 -2.29
C ALA A 62 2.79 -26.99 -2.08
N TYR A 63 2.47 -25.70 -1.99
CA TYR A 63 1.11 -25.21 -1.84
C TYR A 63 0.32 -25.30 -3.15
N ILE A 64 0.99 -25.13 -4.30
CA ILE A 64 0.40 -25.34 -5.63
C ILE A 64 0.04 -26.82 -5.80
N ALA A 65 0.97 -27.70 -5.51
CA ALA A 65 0.73 -29.16 -5.57
C ALA A 65 -0.41 -29.62 -4.63
N GLY A 66 -0.54 -28.95 -3.48
CA GLY A 66 -1.62 -29.18 -2.51
C GLY A 66 -2.95 -28.50 -2.85
N GLY A 67 -3.06 -27.82 -4.00
CA GLY A 67 -4.28 -27.14 -4.45
C GLY A 67 -4.64 -25.88 -3.63
N ARG A 68 -3.71 -25.34 -2.83
CA ARG A 68 -3.94 -24.14 -2.00
C ARG A 68 -3.53 -22.85 -2.70
N VAL A 69 -2.74 -22.92 -3.77
CA VAL A 69 -2.30 -21.75 -4.56
C VAL A 69 -2.54 -21.98 -6.03
N THR A 70 -3.13 -20.99 -6.68
CA THR A 70 -3.33 -20.96 -8.14
C THR A 70 -2.49 -19.83 -8.73
N PRO A 71 -1.43 -20.12 -9.48
CA PRO A 71 -0.69 -19.10 -10.21
C PRO A 71 -1.41 -18.74 -11.50
N VAL A 72 -1.51 -17.45 -11.83
CA VAL A 72 -2.13 -16.94 -13.04
C VAL A 72 -1.30 -15.82 -13.67
N CYS A 73 -0.95 -15.95 -14.95
CA CYS A 73 -0.33 -14.87 -15.70
C CYS A 73 -1.45 -14.00 -16.29
N CYS A 74 -1.62 -12.79 -15.73
CA CYS A 74 -2.64 -11.84 -16.18
C CYS A 74 -2.31 -10.40 -15.76
N ALA A 75 -3.00 -9.44 -16.38
CA ALA A 75 -2.97 -8.06 -15.94
C ALA A 75 -3.97 -7.86 -14.78
N GLY A 76 -3.55 -7.10 -13.78
CA GLY A 76 -4.43 -6.67 -12.69
C GLY A 76 -5.30 -7.78 -12.09
N LEU A 77 -6.62 -7.60 -12.13
CA LEU A 77 -7.62 -8.50 -11.56
C LEU A 77 -8.33 -9.40 -12.60
N ASP A 78 -7.89 -9.42 -13.86
CA ASP A 78 -8.60 -10.07 -14.99
C ASP A 78 -8.96 -11.54 -14.75
N LYS A 79 -8.08 -12.27 -14.06
CA LYS A 79 -8.27 -13.71 -13.79
C LYS A 79 -8.35 -14.01 -12.30
N ILE A 80 -8.53 -13.00 -11.47
CA ILE A 80 -8.74 -13.16 -10.03
C ILE A 80 -10.23 -13.42 -9.79
N PRO A 81 -10.60 -14.45 -9.01
CA PRO A 81 -12.00 -14.68 -8.65
C PRO A 81 -12.63 -13.48 -7.96
N GLN A 82 -13.83 -13.07 -8.39
CA GLN A 82 -14.51 -11.89 -7.87
C GLN A 82 -14.96 -12.00 -6.41
N ASP A 83 -15.02 -13.22 -5.89
CA ASP A 83 -15.31 -13.53 -4.49
C ASP A 83 -14.07 -13.56 -3.60
N THR A 84 -12.92 -13.09 -4.12
CA THR A 84 -11.69 -12.94 -3.33
C THR A 84 -11.88 -11.91 -2.22
N GLU A 85 -11.69 -12.35 -0.97
CA GLU A 85 -11.95 -11.53 0.22
C GLU A 85 -10.88 -10.45 0.46
N GLN A 86 -9.61 -10.78 0.25
CA GLN A 86 -8.51 -9.84 0.48
C GLN A 86 -7.53 -9.83 -0.68
N VAL A 87 -7.21 -8.64 -1.18
CA VAL A 87 -6.25 -8.44 -2.27
C VAL A 87 -5.09 -7.56 -1.80
N LEU A 88 -3.87 -8.02 -2.08
CA LEU A 88 -2.63 -7.26 -1.94
C LEU A 88 -2.20 -6.75 -3.32
N ILE A 89 -1.94 -5.44 -3.43
CA ILE A 89 -1.30 -4.82 -4.60
C ILE A 89 -0.15 -3.94 -4.10
N ALA A 90 1.09 -4.34 -4.34
CA ALA A 90 2.24 -3.66 -3.77
C ALA A 90 3.34 -3.39 -4.80
N GLY A 91 4.01 -2.22 -4.70
CA GLY A 91 5.14 -1.88 -5.57
C GLY A 91 4.74 -1.27 -6.91
N MET A 92 3.48 -0.90 -7.09
CA MET A 92 2.93 -0.30 -8.31
C MET A 92 2.67 1.21 -8.14
N GLY A 93 2.54 1.95 -9.23
CA GLY A 93 2.11 3.34 -9.21
C GLY A 93 0.66 3.47 -8.70
N GLY A 94 0.34 4.55 -7.97
CA GLY A 94 -1.03 4.75 -7.48
C GLY A 94 -2.07 4.83 -8.60
N GLU A 95 -1.74 5.45 -9.73
CA GLU A 95 -2.64 5.48 -10.91
C GLU A 95 -2.90 4.07 -11.47
N GLU A 96 -1.87 3.23 -11.51
CA GLU A 96 -1.97 1.84 -11.93
C GLU A 96 -2.84 1.02 -10.98
N ILE A 97 -2.64 1.15 -9.67
CA ILE A 97 -3.48 0.52 -8.65
C ILE A 97 -4.95 0.93 -8.83
N MET A 98 -5.22 2.22 -9.00
CA MET A 98 -6.58 2.71 -9.22
C MET A 98 -7.20 2.19 -10.52
N THR A 99 -6.40 2.05 -11.60
CA THR A 99 -6.85 1.47 -12.86
C THR A 99 -7.22 0.01 -12.69
N ILE A 100 -6.36 -0.79 -12.05
CA ILE A 100 -6.64 -2.21 -11.74
C ILE A 100 -7.96 -2.37 -10.98
N LEU A 101 -8.21 -1.51 -9.99
CA LEU A 101 -9.44 -1.55 -9.19
C LEU A 101 -10.68 -1.02 -9.92
N ARG A 102 -10.53 -0.13 -10.89
CA ARG A 102 -11.65 0.38 -11.71
C ARG A 102 -12.06 -0.60 -12.80
N GLU A 103 -11.10 -1.24 -13.44
CA GLU A 103 -11.31 -2.16 -14.55
C GLU A 103 -11.69 -3.57 -14.06
N GLY A 104 -11.25 -3.96 -12.87
CA GLY A 104 -11.56 -5.24 -12.24
C GLY A 104 -12.79 -5.17 -11.33
N PHE A 105 -12.61 -5.57 -10.08
CA PHE A 105 -13.65 -5.52 -9.04
C PHE A 105 -13.10 -4.88 -7.76
N LEU A 106 -13.98 -4.55 -6.82
CA LEU A 106 -13.64 -3.98 -5.53
C LEU A 106 -13.74 -5.08 -4.45
N PRO A 107 -12.61 -5.68 -4.01
CA PRO A 107 -12.64 -6.74 -3.00
C PRO A 107 -13.01 -6.19 -1.62
N PRO A 108 -13.54 -7.03 -0.69
CA PRO A 108 -13.90 -6.62 0.66
C PRO A 108 -12.77 -5.97 1.46
N ALA A 109 -11.54 -6.44 1.26
CA ALA A 109 -10.35 -5.91 1.93
C ALA A 109 -9.18 -5.74 0.97
N LEU A 110 -8.42 -4.66 1.18
CA LEU A 110 -7.26 -4.27 0.39
C LEU A 110 -6.06 -3.99 1.28
N VAL A 111 -4.89 -4.46 0.87
CA VAL A 111 -3.60 -3.96 1.35
C VAL A 111 -2.87 -3.39 0.15
N LEU A 112 -2.59 -2.10 0.15
CA LEU A 112 -2.00 -1.38 -0.98
C LEU A 112 -0.67 -0.75 -0.58
N GLN A 113 0.31 -0.83 -1.46
CA GLN A 113 1.57 -0.12 -1.30
C GLN A 113 1.88 0.65 -2.58
N PRO A 114 1.31 1.86 -2.74
CA PRO A 114 1.58 2.71 -3.88
C PRO A 114 3.01 3.29 -3.82
N MET A 115 3.68 3.31 -4.97
CA MET A 115 5.02 3.90 -5.11
C MET A 115 4.98 5.40 -5.37
N ARG A 116 3.85 5.92 -5.80
CA ARG A 116 3.56 7.33 -6.14
C ARG A 116 2.07 7.59 -6.05
N HIS A 117 1.68 8.86 -5.95
CA HIS A 117 0.28 9.31 -5.96
C HIS A 117 -0.59 8.74 -4.83
N THR A 118 0.01 8.44 -3.67
CA THR A 118 -0.73 7.92 -2.51
C THR A 118 -1.92 8.77 -2.10
N PRO A 119 -1.85 10.13 -2.13
CA PRO A 119 -3.03 10.97 -1.86
C PRO A 119 -4.24 10.67 -2.74
N LYS A 120 -4.00 10.39 -4.04
CA LYS A 120 -5.08 10.03 -4.97
C LYS A 120 -5.67 8.65 -4.66
N VAL A 121 -4.83 7.70 -4.23
CA VAL A 121 -5.28 6.36 -3.82
C VAL A 121 -6.16 6.46 -2.58
N ARG A 122 -5.79 7.30 -1.58
CA ARG A 122 -6.63 7.58 -0.41
C ARG A 122 -8.00 8.12 -0.81
N ALA A 123 -8.03 9.18 -1.61
CA ALA A 123 -9.28 9.78 -2.11
C ALA A 123 -10.14 8.75 -2.85
N PHE A 124 -9.55 7.98 -3.76
CA PHE A 124 -10.23 6.93 -4.50
C PHE A 124 -10.87 5.88 -3.59
N LEU A 125 -10.15 5.40 -2.58
CA LEU A 125 -10.68 4.41 -1.64
C LEU A 125 -11.90 4.95 -0.87
N LEU A 126 -11.81 6.18 -0.37
CA LEU A 126 -12.91 6.84 0.35
C LEU A 126 -14.12 7.07 -0.55
N GLU A 127 -13.93 7.54 -1.79
CA GLU A 127 -14.99 7.70 -2.80
C GLU A 127 -15.69 6.37 -3.13
N ARG A 128 -14.98 5.25 -3.04
CA ARG A 128 -15.53 3.89 -3.25
C ARG A 128 -16.16 3.28 -2.01
N GLY A 129 -16.20 4.01 -0.90
CA GLY A 129 -16.86 3.59 0.34
C GLY A 129 -16.01 2.71 1.25
N TYR A 130 -14.70 2.61 1.02
CA TYR A 130 -13.79 1.92 1.93
C TYR A 130 -13.54 2.75 3.20
N ALA A 131 -13.43 2.08 4.33
CA ALA A 131 -12.78 2.58 5.51
C ALA A 131 -11.27 2.28 5.43
N ILE A 132 -10.43 3.32 5.41
CA ILE A 132 -8.98 3.15 5.49
C ILE A 132 -8.64 2.94 6.97
N VAL A 133 -8.32 1.70 7.35
CA VAL A 133 -8.09 1.31 8.74
C VAL A 133 -6.62 1.42 9.16
N ARG A 134 -5.69 1.43 8.19
CA ARG A 134 -4.26 1.69 8.40
C ARG A 134 -3.74 2.54 7.26
N ASP A 135 -2.90 3.53 7.60
CA ASP A 135 -2.38 4.52 6.65
C ASP A 135 -1.09 5.15 7.19
N PHE A 136 0.03 4.52 6.93
CA PHE A 136 1.31 4.91 7.51
C PHE A 136 2.48 4.82 6.52
N THR A 137 3.55 5.53 6.86
CA THR A 137 4.83 5.54 6.13
C THR A 137 5.91 4.84 6.93
N PHE A 138 6.76 4.08 6.28
CA PHE A 138 7.98 3.51 6.85
C PHE A 138 9.15 3.59 5.87
N ARG A 139 10.37 3.37 6.37
CA ARG A 139 11.60 3.39 5.58
C ARG A 139 12.24 2.01 5.48
N ASP A 140 12.57 1.60 4.23
CA ASP A 140 13.42 0.44 3.92
C ASP A 140 14.29 0.79 2.70
N GLY A 141 15.42 1.48 2.95
CA GLY A 141 16.23 2.16 1.92
C GLY A 141 15.60 3.45 1.41
N LYS A 142 14.33 3.39 0.99
CA LYS A 142 13.47 4.53 0.64
C LYS A 142 12.18 4.51 1.44
N PHE A 143 11.37 5.57 1.34
CA PHE A 143 10.09 5.64 2.03
C PHE A 143 8.99 4.94 1.24
N TYR A 144 8.10 4.27 1.98
CA TYR A 144 6.95 3.54 1.45
C TYR A 144 5.71 3.85 2.26
N ASP A 145 4.62 4.16 1.58
CA ASP A 145 3.29 4.23 2.20
C ASP A 145 2.62 2.87 2.15
N VAL A 146 1.88 2.51 3.19
CA VAL A 146 1.02 1.35 3.23
C VAL A 146 -0.38 1.77 3.64
N LEU A 147 -1.36 1.30 2.89
CA LEU A 147 -2.78 1.49 3.14
C LEU A 147 -3.42 0.12 3.34
N ARG A 148 -4.16 -0.05 4.43
CA ARG A 148 -5.12 -1.14 4.59
C ARG A 148 -6.51 -0.54 4.59
N ALA A 149 -7.37 -1.01 3.69
CA ALA A 149 -8.72 -0.53 3.53
C ALA A 149 -9.70 -1.70 3.48
N GLU A 150 -10.84 -1.53 4.12
CA GLU A 150 -11.88 -2.56 4.21
C GLU A 150 -13.26 -1.91 4.02
N PHE A 151 -14.18 -2.63 3.39
CA PHE A 151 -15.58 -2.20 3.43
C PHE A 151 -16.13 -2.34 4.86
N PRO A 152 -16.91 -1.36 5.36
CA PRO A 152 -17.47 -1.40 6.71
C PRO A 152 -18.27 -2.66 7.03
N TRP A 153 -18.98 -3.19 6.03
CA TRP A 153 -19.81 -4.40 6.20
C TRP A 153 -19.00 -5.70 6.34
N TYR A 154 -17.74 -5.71 5.90
CA TYR A 154 -16.94 -6.95 5.87
C TYR A 154 -16.41 -7.36 7.24
N ARG A 155 -15.78 -6.44 7.98
CA ARG A 155 -15.21 -6.68 9.31
C ARG A 155 -15.60 -5.63 10.34
N GLY A 156 -16.64 -4.84 10.06
CA GLY A 156 -17.07 -3.75 10.93
C GLY A 156 -16.07 -2.60 11.01
N ALA A 157 -15.27 -2.42 9.96
CA ALA A 157 -14.30 -1.33 9.87
C ALA A 157 -15.01 0.01 9.99
N GLN A 158 -14.53 0.87 10.91
CA GLN A 158 -15.16 2.18 11.12
C GLN A 158 -14.56 3.21 10.16
N PRO A 159 -15.39 3.91 9.37
CA PRO A 159 -14.94 5.03 8.56
C PRO A 159 -14.29 6.11 9.43
N ARG A 160 -13.16 6.65 8.97
CA ARG A 160 -12.46 7.76 9.62
C ARG A 160 -12.73 9.04 8.84
N GLY A 161 -12.91 10.15 9.52
CA GLY A 161 -13.03 11.46 8.89
C GLY A 161 -11.69 11.93 8.35
N TYR A 162 -11.47 11.80 7.04
CA TYR A 162 -10.25 12.29 6.37
C TYR A 162 -10.41 13.76 6.00
N THR A 163 -9.47 14.59 6.42
CA THR A 163 -9.29 15.97 5.95
C THR A 163 -8.37 15.99 4.72
N GLU A 164 -8.23 17.13 4.05
CA GLU A 164 -7.25 17.31 2.97
C GLU A 164 -5.82 17.02 3.44
N ARG A 165 -5.50 17.39 4.69
CA ARG A 165 -4.21 17.12 5.33
C ARG A 165 -4.00 15.61 5.53
N ASP A 166 -5.02 14.86 5.93
CA ASP A 166 -4.96 13.41 6.03
C ASP A 166 -4.76 12.75 4.65
N LEU A 167 -5.41 13.28 3.62
CA LEU A 167 -5.21 12.78 2.25
C LEU A 167 -3.77 13.01 1.77
N GLU A 168 -3.16 14.15 2.08
CA GLU A 168 -1.77 14.46 1.68
C GLU A 168 -0.75 13.65 2.47
N PHE A 169 -0.88 13.54 3.79
CA PHE A 169 0.18 13.04 4.68
C PHE A 169 -0.09 11.66 5.29
N GLY A 170 -1.31 11.17 5.27
CA GLY A 170 -1.72 9.92 5.88
C GLY A 170 -2.29 10.08 7.28
N TYR A 171 -3.41 9.41 7.53
CA TYR A 171 -4.16 9.54 8.77
C TYR A 171 -3.36 9.14 10.01
N ASP A 172 -2.73 7.94 9.97
CA ASP A 172 -1.97 7.45 11.12
C ASP A 172 -0.65 8.20 11.29
N ASN A 173 -0.03 8.66 10.19
CA ASN A 173 1.17 9.48 10.23
C ASN A 173 0.99 10.79 11.01
N LEU A 174 -0.19 11.41 10.89
CA LEU A 174 -0.48 12.68 11.57
C LEU A 174 -0.87 12.50 13.03
N ARG A 175 -1.36 11.33 13.44
CA ARG A 175 -1.85 11.08 14.80
C ARG A 175 -0.89 10.29 15.67
N SER A 176 -0.03 9.50 15.02
CA SER A 176 0.99 8.68 15.68
C SER A 176 2.25 8.67 14.81
N PRO A 177 2.97 9.81 14.70
CA PRO A 177 4.08 9.95 13.79
C PRO A 177 5.22 9.00 14.14
N SER A 178 5.64 8.19 13.17
CA SER A 178 6.83 7.35 13.32
C SER A 178 8.10 8.18 13.09
N PRO A 179 9.27 7.76 13.63
CA PRO A 179 10.54 8.37 13.28
C PRO A 179 10.81 8.39 11.77
N ASP A 180 10.41 7.33 11.06
CA ASP A 180 10.55 7.23 9.60
C ASP A 180 9.71 8.31 8.88
N PHE A 181 8.51 8.62 9.38
CA PHE A 181 7.67 9.68 8.80
C PHE A 181 8.24 11.09 9.06
N LEU A 182 8.71 11.36 10.28
CA LEU A 182 9.37 12.62 10.59
C LEU A 182 10.62 12.83 9.73
N GLU A 183 11.40 11.79 9.50
CA GLU A 183 12.56 11.83 8.60
C GLU A 183 12.15 12.12 7.15
N LEU A 184 11.04 11.52 6.67
CA LEU A 184 10.46 11.83 5.36
C LEU A 184 10.15 13.32 5.22
N LEU A 185 9.47 13.92 6.22
CA LEU A 185 9.14 15.35 6.19
C LEU A 185 10.39 16.22 6.13
N GLN A 186 11.42 15.90 6.92
CA GLN A 186 12.70 16.62 6.90
C GLN A 186 13.40 16.50 5.54
N GLU A 187 13.38 15.31 4.93
CA GLU A 187 13.96 15.09 3.60
C GLU A 187 13.22 15.89 2.52
N GLU A 188 11.89 15.90 2.56
CA GLU A 188 11.07 16.68 1.62
C GLU A 188 11.27 18.19 1.79
N MET A 189 11.34 18.70 3.03
CA MET A 189 11.69 20.11 3.29
C MET A 189 13.06 20.47 2.70
N ARG A 190 14.07 19.59 2.89
CA ARG A 190 15.41 19.81 2.34
C ARG A 190 15.39 19.84 0.81
N LYS A 191 14.65 18.93 0.15
CA LYS A 191 14.47 18.93 -1.31
C LYS A 191 13.77 20.20 -1.81
N CYS A 192 12.73 20.66 -1.12
CA CYS A 192 12.05 21.91 -1.47
C CYS A 192 12.99 23.12 -1.34
N ARG A 193 13.73 23.23 -0.24
CA ARG A 193 14.70 24.33 -0.03
C ARG A 193 15.80 24.33 -1.08
N ALA A 194 16.36 23.16 -1.41
CA ALA A 194 17.38 23.04 -2.46
C ALA A 194 16.84 23.47 -3.84
N ARG A 195 15.59 23.09 -4.15
CA ARG A 195 14.93 23.48 -5.40
C ARG A 195 14.66 24.98 -5.47
N LEU A 196 14.24 25.60 -4.37
CA LEU A 196 14.04 27.05 -4.28
C LEU A 196 15.35 27.81 -4.43
N ALA A 197 16.43 27.35 -3.79
CA ALA A 197 17.75 27.96 -3.89
C ALA A 197 18.36 27.88 -5.30
N ALA A 198 18.05 26.84 -6.06
CA ALA A 198 18.52 26.65 -7.44
C ALA A 198 17.61 27.31 -8.49
N ALA A 199 16.44 27.81 -8.13
CA ALA A 199 15.47 28.37 -9.06
C ALA A 199 15.88 29.80 -9.48
N GLN A 200 15.87 30.07 -10.79
CA GLN A 200 16.09 31.40 -11.35
C GLN A 200 14.80 32.23 -11.45
N THR A 201 13.65 31.60 -11.25
CA THR A 201 12.31 32.21 -11.27
C THR A 201 11.50 31.70 -10.08
N SER A 202 10.44 32.46 -9.72
CA SER A 202 9.52 32.02 -8.66
C SER A 202 8.90 30.66 -8.97
N VAL A 203 8.83 29.80 -7.94
CA VAL A 203 8.23 28.47 -7.99
C VAL A 203 7.17 28.31 -6.88
N PRO A 204 6.02 29.00 -7.00
CA PRO A 204 5.02 29.12 -5.91
C PRO A 204 4.53 27.75 -5.41
N ALA A 205 4.43 26.76 -6.29
CA ALA A 205 4.02 25.42 -5.90
C ALA A 205 5.01 24.73 -4.94
N VAL A 206 6.32 25.00 -5.08
CA VAL A 206 7.36 24.47 -4.18
C VAL A 206 7.35 25.20 -2.85
N GLU A 207 7.14 26.54 -2.87
CA GLU A 207 6.99 27.35 -1.67
C GLU A 207 5.77 26.89 -0.85
N ALA A 208 4.61 26.76 -1.49
CA ALA A 208 3.39 26.29 -0.85
C ALA A 208 3.57 24.87 -0.26
N ARG A 209 4.26 23.97 -0.99
CA ARG A 209 4.54 22.63 -0.46
C ARG A 209 5.48 22.69 0.75
N LEU A 210 6.54 23.50 0.70
CA LEU A 210 7.47 23.67 1.83
C LEU A 210 6.73 24.18 3.06
N ASN A 211 5.87 25.18 2.90
CA ASN A 211 5.09 25.73 4.02
C ASN A 211 4.19 24.67 4.66
N ARG A 212 3.44 23.91 3.86
CA ARG A 212 2.57 22.82 4.38
C ARG A 212 3.37 21.75 5.13
N ILE A 213 4.52 21.31 4.58
CA ILE A 213 5.36 20.28 5.23
C ILE A 213 5.96 20.83 6.53
N THR A 214 6.39 22.10 6.54
CA THR A 214 6.96 22.75 7.73
C THR A 214 5.92 22.85 8.83
N GLU A 215 4.69 23.30 8.49
CA GLU A 215 3.57 23.36 9.44
C GLU A 215 3.28 21.98 10.05
N VAL A 216 3.17 20.94 9.22
CA VAL A 216 2.95 19.58 9.71
C VAL A 216 4.08 19.12 10.62
N TYR A 217 5.32 19.31 10.23
CA TYR A 217 6.48 18.91 11.03
C TYR A 217 6.52 19.61 12.39
N ASP A 218 6.29 20.93 12.41
CA ASP A 218 6.28 21.73 13.62
C ASP A 218 5.15 21.30 14.58
N ASP A 219 3.94 21.05 14.06
CA ASP A 219 2.80 20.59 14.85
C ASP A 219 3.10 19.23 15.52
N LEU A 220 3.69 18.29 14.77
CA LEU A 220 3.99 16.96 15.26
C LEU A 220 5.14 16.93 16.26
N THR A 221 6.07 17.89 16.19
CA THR A 221 7.26 17.93 17.08
C THR A 221 7.07 18.81 18.31
N ARG A 222 6.08 19.73 18.32
CA ARG A 222 5.72 20.53 19.49
C ARG A 222 4.88 19.79 20.51
N SER A 223 4.22 18.70 20.10
CA SER A 223 3.30 17.93 20.94
C SER A 223 3.99 16.78 21.70
N VAL A 224 5.32 16.69 21.63
CA VAL A 224 6.18 15.77 22.35
C VAL A 224 6.96 16.58 23.41
#